data_385b1871a2d1535ac56fdfad1c47ee97
#
_entry.id   385b1871a2d1535ac56fdfad1c47ee97
#
_cell.length_a   1.000
_cell.length_b   1.000
_cell.length_c   1.000
_cell.angle_alpha   90.00
_cell.angle_beta   90.00
_cell.angle_gamma   90.00
#
_symmetry.space_group_name_H-M   'P 1'
#
loop_
_entity.id
_entity.type
_entity.pdbx_description
1 polymer ?
#
loop_
_entity_poly.entity_id
_entity_poly.type
_entity_poly.pdbx_seq_one_letter_code
_entity_poly.pdbx_strand_id
1 'polypeptide(L)'
;MKVKLFKSGLLITLILFIISIVLLTGGLLYMRHCDWNPEDAAKYATEHAENRSIGMCALYVRKAINAGGIPLFKCGSAWHYRYVLPIINFKQVGKQAEIKVGDIVVFQPIGGRKYGHIAMWNGAQWVSDFKQRNIIVHSDYTKKGAEYRIYRRSK
;
A
#
# COMPACT_ATOMS: atom_id res chain seq x y z
N MET A 1 -5.15 29.19 -42.89
CA MET A 1 -5.87 28.01 -42.38
C MET A 1 -5.04 27.19 -41.36
N LYS A 2 -3.74 26.96 -41.56
CA LYS A 2 -2.87 26.18 -40.65
C LYS A 2 -2.73 26.74 -39.23
N VAL A 3 -2.71 28.03 -39.01
CA VAL A 3 -2.53 28.66 -37.68
C VAL A 3 -3.76 28.48 -36.77
N LYS A 4 -4.97 28.44 -37.30
CA LYS A 4 -6.21 28.18 -36.52
C LYS A 4 -6.28 26.74 -36.02
N LEU A 5 -5.86 25.78 -36.84
CA LEU A 5 -5.83 24.34 -36.46
C LEU A 5 -4.82 24.09 -35.33
N PHE A 6 -3.65 24.76 -35.37
CA PHE A 6 -2.61 24.59 -34.35
C PHE A 6 -3.06 25.13 -32.99
N LYS A 7 -3.75 26.30 -32.98
CA LYS A 7 -4.31 26.86 -31.73
C LYS A 7 -5.41 26.00 -31.11
N SER A 8 -6.26 25.40 -31.94
CA SER A 8 -7.32 24.47 -31.43
C SER A 8 -6.75 23.17 -30.88
N GLY A 9 -5.72 22.60 -31.49
CA GLY A 9 -5.05 21.41 -30.97
C GLY A 9 -4.40 21.63 -29.60
N LEU A 10 -3.68 22.78 -29.45
CA LEU A 10 -3.08 23.16 -28.17
C LEU A 10 -4.11 23.35 -27.05
N LEU A 11 -5.25 23.97 -27.39
CA LEU A 11 -6.34 24.17 -26.43
C LEU A 11 -6.95 22.84 -25.97
N ILE A 12 -7.17 21.89 -26.88
CA ILE A 12 -7.71 20.57 -26.57
C ILE A 12 -6.74 19.81 -25.64
N THR A 13 -5.43 19.81 -25.94
CA THR A 13 -4.45 19.13 -25.08
C THR A 13 -4.39 19.74 -23.70
N LEU A 14 -4.49 21.06 -23.57
CA LEU A 14 -4.52 21.74 -22.26
C LEU A 14 -5.78 21.35 -21.47
N ILE A 15 -6.95 21.30 -22.10
CA ILE A 15 -8.20 20.91 -21.47
C ILE A 15 -8.11 19.47 -20.96
N LEU A 16 -7.62 18.52 -21.78
CA LEU A 16 -7.45 17.12 -21.40
C LEU A 16 -6.47 16.98 -20.23
N PHE A 17 -5.40 17.76 -20.21
CA PHE A 17 -4.44 17.78 -19.11
C PHE A 17 -5.07 18.28 -17.79
N ILE A 18 -5.85 19.36 -17.85
CA ILE A 18 -6.59 19.87 -16.67
C ILE A 18 -7.59 18.83 -16.16
N ILE A 19 -8.37 18.20 -17.05
CA ILE A 19 -9.32 17.15 -16.68
C ILE A 19 -8.58 15.99 -15.99
N SER A 20 -7.44 15.56 -16.53
CA SER A 20 -6.62 14.49 -15.92
C SER A 20 -6.17 14.84 -14.50
N ILE A 21 -5.73 16.09 -14.27
CA ILE A 21 -5.35 16.56 -12.93
C ILE A 21 -6.55 16.52 -11.97
N VAL A 22 -7.70 17.03 -12.40
CA VAL A 22 -8.93 17.06 -11.58
C VAL A 22 -9.38 15.65 -11.22
N LEU A 23 -9.35 14.72 -12.16
CA LEU A 23 -9.72 13.32 -11.90
C LEU A 23 -8.71 12.65 -10.94
N LEU A 24 -7.41 12.91 -11.12
CA LEU A 24 -6.38 12.35 -10.25
C LEU A 24 -6.49 12.88 -8.82
N THR A 25 -6.64 14.20 -8.66
CA THR A 25 -6.78 14.83 -7.33
C THR A 25 -8.09 14.44 -6.66
N GLY A 26 -9.19 14.37 -7.39
CA GLY A 26 -10.48 13.89 -6.90
C GLY A 26 -10.41 12.45 -6.43
N GLY A 27 -9.77 11.57 -7.19
CA GLY A 27 -9.54 10.17 -6.80
C GLY A 27 -8.71 10.02 -5.53
N LEU A 28 -7.64 10.81 -5.39
CA LEU A 28 -6.81 10.82 -4.18
C LEU A 28 -7.58 11.31 -2.95
N LEU A 29 -8.35 12.40 -3.10
CA LEU A 29 -9.20 12.92 -2.03
C LEU A 29 -10.25 11.89 -1.62
N TYR A 30 -10.89 11.23 -2.57
CA TYR A 30 -11.84 10.15 -2.29
C TYR A 30 -11.19 9.04 -1.46
N MET A 31 -10.03 8.50 -1.86
CA MET A 31 -9.33 7.47 -1.09
C MET A 31 -8.96 7.91 0.33
N ARG A 32 -8.67 9.20 0.53
CA ARG A 32 -8.36 9.75 1.87
C ARG A 32 -9.57 9.81 2.79
N HIS A 33 -10.77 9.95 2.24
CA HIS A 33 -12.05 10.05 2.97
C HIS A 33 -12.85 8.75 2.99
N CYS A 34 -12.37 7.68 2.32
CA CYS A 34 -13.00 6.37 2.44
C CYS A 34 -12.96 5.87 3.89
N ASP A 35 -14.05 5.27 4.31
CA ASP A 35 -14.11 4.60 5.60
C ASP A 35 -13.13 3.42 5.63
N TRP A 36 -12.38 3.32 6.71
CA TRP A 36 -11.42 2.25 6.93
C TRP A 36 -11.91 1.29 8.00
N ASN A 37 -12.07 0.03 7.63
CA ASN A 37 -12.36 -1.06 8.55
C ASN A 37 -11.13 -1.99 8.65
N PRO A 38 -10.29 -1.85 9.69
CA PRO A 38 -9.12 -2.69 9.87
C PRO A 38 -9.46 -4.15 10.16
N GLU A 39 -10.60 -4.43 10.76
CA GLU A 39 -11.09 -5.77 11.07
C GLU A 39 -11.42 -6.54 9.78
N ASP A 40 -12.14 -5.92 8.84
CA ASP A 40 -12.47 -6.53 7.55
C ASP A 40 -11.21 -6.74 6.70
N ALA A 41 -10.27 -5.79 6.72
CA ALA A 41 -8.98 -5.94 6.05
C ALA A 41 -8.18 -7.12 6.61
N ALA A 42 -8.08 -7.22 7.94
CA ALA A 42 -7.36 -8.29 8.63
C ALA A 42 -8.02 -9.66 8.44
N LYS A 43 -9.35 -9.70 8.45
CA LYS A 43 -10.13 -10.90 8.13
C LYS A 43 -9.81 -11.38 6.72
N TYR A 44 -9.92 -10.49 5.73
CA TYR A 44 -9.60 -10.82 4.34
C TYR A 44 -8.17 -11.35 4.19
N ALA A 45 -7.18 -10.66 4.78
CA ALA A 45 -5.79 -11.11 4.75
C ALA A 45 -5.63 -12.53 5.31
N THR A 46 -6.30 -12.82 6.41
CA THR A 46 -6.22 -14.12 7.10
C THR A 46 -6.85 -15.26 6.31
N GLU A 47 -8.02 -15.01 5.70
CA GLU A 47 -8.79 -16.00 4.96
C GLU A 47 -8.16 -16.34 3.60
N HIS A 48 -7.43 -15.40 3.01
CA HIS A 48 -6.81 -15.58 1.69
C HIS A 48 -5.31 -15.88 1.76
N ALA A 49 -4.74 -16.00 2.96
CA ALA A 49 -3.32 -16.35 3.11
C ALA A 49 -3.04 -17.76 2.65
N GLU A 50 -1.98 -17.92 1.87
CA GLU A 50 -1.47 -19.21 1.41
C GLU A 50 -0.75 -19.96 2.53
N ASN A 51 -0.55 -21.26 2.36
CA ASN A 51 0.19 -22.10 3.31
C ASN A 51 1.67 -21.70 3.41
N ARG A 52 2.22 -21.08 2.38
CA ARG A 52 3.62 -20.61 2.29
C ARG A 52 3.72 -19.38 1.39
N SER A 53 4.82 -18.66 1.49
CA SER A 53 5.08 -17.51 0.61
C SER A 53 5.13 -17.93 -0.87
N ILE A 54 4.40 -17.18 -1.69
CA ILE A 54 4.40 -17.28 -3.15
C ILE A 54 4.98 -16.01 -3.82
N GLY A 55 5.57 -15.11 -3.02
CA GLY A 55 6.20 -13.88 -3.52
C GLY A 55 5.22 -12.78 -3.93
N MET A 56 3.98 -12.83 -3.46
CA MET A 56 2.90 -11.91 -3.85
C MET A 56 2.45 -10.99 -2.70
N CYS A 57 3.30 -10.75 -1.69
CA CYS A 57 2.96 -9.99 -0.49
C CYS A 57 2.26 -8.66 -0.78
N ALA A 58 2.75 -7.89 -1.76
CA ALA A 58 2.17 -6.59 -2.14
C ALA A 58 0.75 -6.72 -2.72
N LEU A 59 0.47 -7.77 -3.49
CA LEU A 59 -0.85 -8.04 -4.05
C LEU A 59 -1.85 -8.40 -2.94
N TYR A 60 -1.47 -9.27 -2.03
CA TYR A 60 -2.34 -9.77 -0.97
C TYR A 60 -2.69 -8.67 0.03
N VAL A 61 -1.70 -7.91 0.50
CA VAL A 61 -1.94 -6.78 1.40
C VAL A 61 -2.77 -5.68 0.73
N ARG A 62 -2.54 -5.39 -0.57
CA ARG A 62 -3.40 -4.47 -1.31
C ARG A 62 -4.85 -4.92 -1.36
N LYS A 63 -5.11 -6.20 -1.65
CA LYS A 63 -6.47 -6.75 -1.65
C LYS A 63 -7.12 -6.66 -0.27
N ALA A 64 -6.34 -6.89 0.79
CA ALA A 64 -6.81 -6.71 2.16
C ALA A 64 -7.17 -5.25 2.46
N ILE A 65 -6.34 -4.28 2.04
CA ILE A 65 -6.66 -2.85 2.16
C ILE A 65 -7.96 -2.52 1.42
N ASN A 66 -8.16 -3.07 0.22
CA ASN A 66 -9.38 -2.86 -0.55
C ASN A 66 -10.61 -3.45 0.17
N ALA A 67 -10.50 -4.64 0.76
CA ALA A 67 -11.55 -5.26 1.55
C ALA A 67 -11.91 -4.43 2.79
N GLY A 68 -10.94 -3.72 3.37
CA GLY A 68 -11.14 -2.76 4.44
C GLY A 68 -11.71 -1.40 4.01
N GLY A 69 -12.15 -1.25 2.75
CA GLY A 69 -12.88 -0.08 2.26
C GLY A 69 -12.05 0.93 1.48
N ILE A 70 -10.74 0.75 1.31
CA ILE A 70 -9.90 1.70 0.57
C ILE A 70 -9.54 1.15 -0.82
N PRO A 71 -10.09 1.71 -1.91
CA PRO A 71 -9.86 1.23 -3.28
C PRO A 71 -8.45 1.58 -3.76
N LEU A 72 -7.48 0.72 -3.46
CA LEU A 72 -6.08 0.92 -3.79
C LEU A 72 -5.69 0.16 -5.06
N PHE A 73 -5.16 0.87 -6.05
CA PHE A 73 -4.65 0.29 -7.28
C PHE A 73 -3.25 -0.31 -7.11
N LYS A 74 -2.83 -1.11 -8.10
CA LYS A 74 -1.48 -1.68 -8.11
C LYS A 74 -0.42 -0.58 -8.13
N CYS A 75 0.52 -0.60 -7.19
CA CYS A 75 1.57 0.40 -7.03
C CYS A 75 2.96 -0.26 -6.85
N GLY A 76 3.52 -0.75 -7.93
CA GLY A 76 4.89 -1.26 -7.92
C GLY A 76 5.14 -2.44 -6.97
N SER A 77 6.31 -2.45 -6.34
CA SER A 77 6.75 -3.49 -5.39
C SER A 77 6.35 -3.16 -3.94
N ALA A 78 6.53 -4.13 -3.03
CA ALA A 78 6.14 -3.99 -1.63
C ALA A 78 6.68 -2.72 -0.96
N TRP A 79 7.95 -2.38 -1.20
CA TRP A 79 8.57 -1.23 -0.56
C TRP A 79 8.05 0.13 -1.03
N HIS A 80 7.42 0.21 -2.22
CA HIS A 80 6.80 1.45 -2.71
C HIS A 80 5.59 1.87 -1.88
N TYR A 81 4.98 0.95 -1.13
CA TYR A 81 3.88 1.26 -0.22
C TYR A 81 4.28 2.26 0.88
N ARG A 82 5.57 2.39 1.19
CA ARG A 82 6.06 3.45 2.09
C ARG A 82 5.73 4.87 1.63
N TYR A 83 5.54 5.06 0.33
CA TYR A 83 5.14 6.34 -0.27
C TYR A 83 3.63 6.44 -0.48
N VAL A 84 2.99 5.32 -0.80
CA VAL A 84 1.56 5.27 -1.10
C VAL A 84 0.71 5.35 0.16
N LEU A 85 1.06 4.61 1.21
CA LEU A 85 0.29 4.57 2.46
C LEU A 85 0.08 5.96 3.08
N PRO A 86 1.09 6.85 3.17
CA PRO A 86 0.87 8.22 3.67
C PRO A 86 -0.10 9.04 2.80
N ILE A 87 -0.07 8.86 1.48
CA ILE A 87 -0.96 9.57 0.55
C ILE A 87 -2.43 9.23 0.83
N ILE A 88 -2.73 7.98 1.18
CA ILE A 88 -4.07 7.50 1.52
C ILE A 88 -4.33 7.50 3.03
N ASN A 89 -3.68 8.41 3.76
CA ASN A 89 -3.92 8.72 5.17
C ASN A 89 -3.50 7.64 6.20
N PHE A 90 -2.61 6.70 5.83
CA PHE A 90 -1.92 5.89 6.81
C PHE A 90 -0.73 6.66 7.36
N LYS A 91 -0.65 6.83 8.68
CA LYS A 91 0.44 7.53 9.36
C LYS A 91 1.48 6.54 9.85
N GLN A 92 2.76 6.90 9.74
CA GLN A 92 3.82 6.11 10.35
C GLN A 92 3.68 6.16 11.87
N VAL A 93 3.77 5.00 12.52
CA VAL A 93 3.83 4.87 13.98
C VAL A 93 5.22 4.44 14.43
N GLY A 94 5.55 4.74 15.68
CA GLY A 94 6.85 4.35 16.25
C GLY A 94 6.99 2.83 16.35
N LYS A 95 8.23 2.32 16.25
CA LYS A 95 8.51 0.88 16.40
C LYS A 95 8.17 0.33 17.79
N GLN A 96 8.10 1.21 18.79
CA GLN A 96 7.73 0.90 20.18
C GLN A 96 6.21 1.01 20.43
N ALA A 97 5.44 1.46 19.44
CA ALA A 97 3.99 1.57 19.59
C ALA A 97 3.37 0.17 19.71
N GLU A 98 2.32 0.07 20.53
CA GLU A 98 1.47 -1.12 20.55
C GLU A 98 0.92 -1.39 19.14
N ILE A 99 1.05 -2.62 18.67
CA ILE A 99 0.58 -3.04 17.34
C ILE A 99 -0.94 -3.27 17.41
N LYS A 100 -1.66 -2.73 16.44
CA LYS A 100 -3.13 -2.83 16.34
C LYS A 100 -3.55 -3.51 15.05
N VAL A 101 -4.75 -4.10 15.07
CA VAL A 101 -5.37 -4.70 13.87
C VAL A 101 -5.37 -3.71 12.72
N GLY A 102 -4.98 -4.17 11.54
CA GLY A 102 -4.86 -3.35 10.34
C GLY A 102 -3.55 -2.55 10.23
N ASP A 103 -2.63 -2.63 11.20
CA ASP A 103 -1.28 -2.06 11.04
C ASP A 103 -0.54 -2.75 9.90
N ILE A 104 0.19 -1.97 9.13
CA ILE A 104 0.93 -2.45 7.96
C ILE A 104 2.41 -2.21 8.17
N VAL A 105 3.21 -3.27 8.10
CA VAL A 105 4.68 -3.16 8.09
C VAL A 105 5.21 -3.19 6.68
N VAL A 106 6.16 -2.30 6.38
CA VAL A 106 6.85 -2.24 5.07
C VAL A 106 8.35 -2.27 5.30
N PHE A 107 9.00 -3.30 4.75
CA PHE A 107 10.46 -3.47 4.76
C PHE A 107 11.08 -2.91 3.49
N GLN A 108 12.22 -2.25 3.63
CA GLN A 108 13.02 -1.85 2.47
C GLN A 108 13.67 -3.05 1.78
N PRO A 109 14.04 -2.91 0.49
CA PRO A 109 14.84 -3.89 -0.21
C PRO A 109 16.19 -4.14 0.47
N ILE A 110 16.65 -5.39 0.40
CA ILE A 110 17.99 -5.80 0.79
C ILE A 110 18.58 -6.69 -0.31
N GLY A 111 19.89 -6.87 -0.29
CA GLY A 111 20.57 -7.76 -1.26
C GLY A 111 19.92 -9.14 -1.33
N GLY A 112 19.48 -9.56 -2.52
CA GLY A 112 18.72 -10.79 -2.76
C GLY A 112 17.20 -10.66 -2.63
N ARG A 113 16.69 -9.53 -2.10
CA ARG A 113 15.24 -9.24 -1.92
C ARG A 113 14.89 -7.85 -2.39
N LYS A 114 15.04 -7.61 -3.70
CA LYS A 114 14.95 -6.30 -4.35
C LYS A 114 13.58 -5.61 -4.27
N TYR A 115 12.52 -6.34 -3.92
CA TYR A 115 11.16 -5.79 -3.85
C TYR A 115 10.73 -5.38 -2.45
N GLY A 116 11.58 -5.63 -1.41
CA GLY A 116 11.20 -5.45 -0.03
C GLY A 116 10.15 -6.48 0.41
N HIS A 117 9.43 -6.16 1.50
CA HIS A 117 8.34 -6.98 2.00
C HIS A 117 7.25 -6.09 2.61
N ILE A 118 6.01 -6.59 2.63
CA ILE A 118 4.87 -5.93 3.26
C ILE A 118 3.97 -6.98 3.91
N ALA A 119 3.43 -6.66 5.10
CA ALA A 119 2.46 -7.49 5.80
C ALA A 119 1.50 -6.64 6.61
N MET A 120 0.33 -7.20 6.95
CA MET A 120 -0.69 -6.59 7.79
C MET A 120 -0.82 -7.38 9.10
N TRP A 121 -1.02 -6.69 10.22
CA TRP A 121 -1.31 -7.31 11.50
C TRP A 121 -2.80 -7.66 11.62
N ASN A 122 -3.10 -8.92 11.93
CA ASN A 122 -4.48 -9.39 12.02
C ASN A 122 -5.02 -9.52 13.46
N GLY A 123 -4.27 -9.02 14.43
CA GLY A 123 -4.60 -9.16 15.86
C GLY A 123 -3.83 -10.27 16.57
N ALA A 124 -3.32 -11.27 15.82
CA ALA A 124 -2.56 -12.40 16.36
C ALA A 124 -1.17 -12.55 15.73
N GLN A 125 -1.05 -12.24 14.44
CA GLN A 125 0.19 -12.40 13.67
C GLN A 125 0.22 -11.48 12.44
N TRP A 126 1.41 -11.31 11.86
CA TRP A 126 1.58 -10.64 10.59
C TRP A 126 1.14 -11.55 9.44
N VAL A 127 0.40 -11.00 8.48
CA VAL A 127 -0.11 -11.71 7.30
C VAL A 127 0.24 -10.95 6.03
N SER A 128 0.82 -11.66 5.07
CA SER A 128 1.08 -11.15 3.72
C SER A 128 0.36 -12.06 2.71
N ASP A 129 1.09 -12.63 1.75
CA ASP A 129 0.63 -13.76 0.95
C ASP A 129 0.60 -15.08 1.75
N PHE A 130 1.11 -15.07 3.00
CA PHE A 130 1.06 -16.18 3.95
C PHE A 130 1.10 -15.66 5.40
N LYS A 131 0.75 -16.51 6.36
CA LYS A 131 0.80 -16.21 7.80
C LYS A 131 2.23 -16.31 8.32
N GLN A 132 2.70 -15.27 9.03
CA GLN A 132 4.08 -15.14 9.48
C GLN A 132 4.18 -15.29 11.00
N ARG A 133 5.17 -16.06 11.48
CA ARG A 133 5.40 -16.24 12.92
C ARG A 133 5.94 -14.97 13.60
N ASN A 134 6.73 -14.17 12.86
CA ASN A 134 7.38 -12.97 13.37
C ASN A 134 7.22 -11.80 12.40
N ILE A 135 7.38 -10.56 12.89
CA ILE A 135 7.43 -9.36 12.03
C ILE A 135 8.55 -9.49 10.99
N ILE A 136 9.71 -10.01 11.40
CA ILE A 136 10.85 -10.26 10.51
C ILE A 136 10.67 -11.65 9.90
N VAL A 137 10.21 -11.66 8.66
CA VAL A 137 9.85 -12.89 7.93
C VAL A 137 11.05 -13.74 7.50
N HIS A 138 12.23 -13.11 7.34
CA HIS A 138 13.47 -13.78 6.94
C HIS A 138 14.66 -13.28 7.74
N SER A 139 15.53 -14.18 8.16
CA SER A 139 16.77 -13.86 8.88
C SER A 139 17.68 -12.89 8.13
N ASP A 140 17.62 -12.85 6.79
CA ASP A 140 18.38 -11.89 5.97
C ASP A 140 18.05 -10.44 6.31
N TYR A 141 16.78 -10.13 6.68
CA TYR A 141 16.39 -8.78 7.08
C TYR A 141 17.09 -8.37 8.38
N THR A 142 17.25 -9.28 9.34
CA THR A 142 18.00 -9.04 10.58
C THR A 142 19.50 -8.92 10.29
N LYS A 143 20.08 -9.90 9.58
CA LYS A 143 21.53 -9.96 9.30
C LYS A 143 22.04 -8.74 8.54
N LYS A 144 21.21 -8.17 7.66
CA LYS A 144 21.57 -7.03 6.80
C LYS A 144 21.02 -5.69 7.33
N GLY A 145 20.48 -5.66 8.56
CA GLY A 145 19.98 -4.43 9.19
C GLY A 145 18.86 -3.76 8.39
N ALA A 146 17.94 -4.52 7.82
CA ALA A 146 16.87 -3.95 7.01
C ALA A 146 15.99 -3.00 7.82
N GLU A 147 15.85 -1.79 7.30
CA GLU A 147 14.91 -0.81 7.86
C GLU A 147 13.49 -1.24 7.54
N TYR A 148 12.57 -1.10 8.51
CA TYR A 148 11.14 -1.21 8.29
C TYR A 148 10.39 -0.06 8.94
N ARG A 149 9.17 0.18 8.47
CA ARG A 149 8.24 1.18 9.01
C ARG A 149 6.89 0.54 9.21
N ILE A 150 6.19 0.97 10.24
CA ILE A 150 4.83 0.53 10.54
C ILE A 150 3.90 1.70 10.27
N TYR A 151 2.78 1.42 9.63
CA TYR A 151 1.78 2.40 9.24
C TYR A 151 0.42 2.01 9.79
N ARG A 152 -0.31 2.99 10.28
CA ARG A 152 -1.66 2.87 10.83
C ARG A 152 -2.58 3.92 10.23
N ARG A 153 -3.78 3.52 9.88
CA ARG A 153 -4.88 4.44 9.58
C ARG A 153 -5.90 4.37 10.72
N SER A 154 -6.23 5.53 11.29
CA SER A 154 -7.36 5.65 12.21
C SER A 154 -8.68 5.52 11.45
N LYS A 155 -9.70 5.01 12.13
CA LYS A 155 -11.08 5.03 11.64
C LYS A 155 -11.53 6.45 11.39
#